data_7063702159733c976095db7916a2d368
#
_entry.id   7063702159733c976095db7916a2d368
#
_cell.length_a   1.000
_cell.length_b   1.000
_cell.length_c   1.000
_cell.angle_alpha   90.00
_cell.angle_beta   90.00
_cell.angle_gamma   90.00
#
_symmetry.space_group_name_H-M   'P 1'
#
loop_
_entity.id
_entity.type
_entity.pdbx_description
1 polymer ?
#
loop_
_entity_poly.entity_id
_entity_poly.type
_entity_poly.pdbx_seq_one_letter_code
_entity_poly.pdbx_strand_id
1 'polypeptide(L)'
;VATGEPYVSFIDTINDALPETQKKLGLEVHHSNLCTEITLPTSDNRTAVCCLSSVNLEKYDEWKNDTLFIPDLIRFLDNVLQYFIDNAPEELFRARFSANNERSLGLGAMGFHAYLQSKGIPFESVLAKSLNLKIFKTIKAQAVEESKRLAIKRGEAPDMEGTGMRNAHLLAIAPNASSSIICGTTSPSVEPYRANAYVQKTMSGSFLVKNKYLEKLLEKKGINNDETWTSILANRGSGLHLKELSDYEKDTFKTAIEINQQWVIEHAADRQQYICQGQSINVFVPADVNVKE
;
A
#
# COMPACT_ATOMS: atom_id res chain seq x y z
N VAL A 1 14.59 -9.95 15.30
CA VAL A 1 13.43 -10.85 15.14
C VAL A 1 12.56 -10.83 16.39
N ALA A 2 13.15 -10.97 17.59
CA ALA A 2 12.37 -11.01 18.85
C ALA A 2 11.56 -9.74 19.15
N THR A 3 11.93 -8.60 18.59
CA THR A 3 11.29 -7.30 18.81
C THR A 3 10.55 -6.77 17.57
N GLY A 4 10.65 -7.46 16.43
CA GLY A 4 10.18 -6.96 15.14
C GLY A 4 11.10 -5.90 14.52
N GLU A 5 12.23 -5.61 15.12
CA GLU A 5 13.26 -4.66 14.70
C GLU A 5 14.63 -5.35 14.60
N PRO A 6 15.52 -4.94 13.71
CA PRO A 6 15.32 -4.02 12.58
C PRO A 6 14.55 -4.65 11.42
N TYR A 7 14.11 -3.85 10.45
CA TYR A 7 13.59 -4.35 9.18
C TYR A 7 14.68 -5.06 8.37
N VAL A 8 14.27 -6.06 7.59
CA VAL A 8 15.17 -6.83 6.74
C VAL A 8 14.81 -6.58 5.27
N SER A 9 15.82 -6.25 4.47
CA SER A 9 15.68 -6.05 3.03
C SER A 9 16.63 -6.96 2.27
N PHE A 10 16.15 -7.59 1.21
CA PHE A 10 16.95 -8.42 0.32
C PHE A 10 17.57 -7.53 -0.76
N ILE A 11 18.73 -6.93 -0.43
CA ILE A 11 19.35 -5.88 -1.23
C ILE A 11 19.74 -6.36 -2.63
N ASP A 12 20.18 -7.60 -2.76
CA ASP A 12 20.54 -8.20 -4.06
C ASP A 12 19.30 -8.28 -4.96
N THR A 13 18.17 -8.79 -4.44
CA THR A 13 16.89 -8.85 -5.15
C THR A 13 16.39 -7.46 -5.57
N ILE A 14 16.59 -6.47 -4.71
CA ILE A 14 16.22 -5.07 -5.01
C ILE A 14 17.05 -4.54 -6.18
N ASN A 15 18.36 -4.74 -6.16
CA ASN A 15 19.26 -4.29 -7.22
C ASN A 15 19.03 -5.06 -8.53
N ASP A 16 18.71 -6.36 -8.46
CA ASP A 16 18.32 -7.15 -9.63
C ASP A 16 17.03 -6.66 -10.29
N ALA A 17 16.15 -6.02 -9.53
CA ALA A 17 14.89 -5.48 -10.02
C ALA A 17 14.97 -4.03 -10.57
N LEU A 18 16.13 -3.37 -10.48
CA LEU A 18 16.32 -2.02 -11.03
C LEU A 18 16.09 -2.02 -12.55
N PRO A 19 15.61 -0.87 -13.11
CA PRO A 19 15.58 -0.67 -14.56
C PRO A 19 16.94 -0.92 -15.20
N GLU A 20 16.96 -1.60 -16.35
CA GLU A 20 18.19 -1.95 -17.07
C GLU A 20 19.06 -0.73 -17.42
N THR A 21 18.45 0.43 -17.65
CA THR A 21 19.16 1.69 -17.86
C THR A 21 19.91 2.14 -16.61
N GLN A 22 19.29 2.03 -15.45
CA GLN A 22 19.93 2.37 -14.17
C GLN A 22 21.08 1.40 -13.85
N LYS A 23 20.91 0.10 -14.12
CA LYS A 23 22.01 -0.89 -14.00
C LYS A 23 23.18 -0.57 -14.89
N LYS A 24 22.92 -0.21 -16.16
CA LYS A 24 23.99 0.19 -17.13
C LYS A 24 24.73 1.45 -16.70
N LEU A 25 24.06 2.34 -15.94
CA LEU A 25 24.68 3.51 -15.33
C LEU A 25 25.46 3.20 -14.05
N GLY A 26 25.49 1.93 -13.60
CA GLY A 26 26.14 1.51 -12.39
C GLY A 26 25.46 2.04 -11.10
N LEU A 27 24.15 2.29 -11.17
CA LEU A 27 23.40 2.76 -10.02
C LEU A 27 23.00 1.59 -9.12
N GLU A 28 23.11 1.81 -7.81
CA GLU A 28 22.83 0.80 -6.79
C GLU A 28 21.93 1.35 -5.68
N VAL A 29 21.04 0.49 -5.20
CA VAL A 29 20.25 0.72 -3.98
C VAL A 29 21.04 0.16 -2.80
N HIS A 30 21.39 1.01 -1.84
CA HIS A 30 22.13 0.61 -0.65
C HIS A 30 21.24 0.39 0.57
N HIS A 31 20.09 1.06 0.64
CA HIS A 31 19.13 0.97 1.74
C HIS A 31 17.74 1.45 1.28
N SER A 32 16.76 1.22 2.12
CA SER A 32 15.39 1.68 1.92
C SER A 32 15.07 2.87 2.84
N ASN A 33 13.88 3.45 2.71
CA ASN A 33 13.32 4.40 3.68
C ASN A 33 12.89 3.67 4.97
N LEU A 34 12.45 4.45 5.98
CA LEU A 34 11.99 3.92 7.27
C LEU A 34 10.89 2.85 7.13
N CYS A 35 9.98 3.04 6.18
CA CYS A 35 8.85 2.12 5.96
C CYS A 35 9.14 1.00 4.94
N THR A 36 10.35 0.93 4.39
CA THR A 36 10.89 -0.13 3.51
C THR A 36 10.27 -0.27 2.11
N GLU A 37 9.35 0.61 1.70
CA GLU A 37 8.74 0.57 0.37
C GLU A 37 9.57 1.27 -0.72
N ILE A 38 10.49 2.16 -0.36
CA ILE A 38 11.27 2.93 -1.32
C ILE A 38 12.61 2.27 -1.57
N THR A 39 12.87 1.89 -2.81
CA THR A 39 14.07 1.19 -3.25
C THR A 39 14.72 1.94 -4.42
N LEU A 40 15.29 3.10 -4.11
CA LEU A 40 15.90 4.00 -5.10
C LEU A 40 17.41 4.08 -4.92
N PRO A 41 18.18 4.26 -6.01
CA PRO A 41 19.63 4.37 -5.94
C PRO A 41 20.11 5.56 -5.11
N THR A 42 21.19 5.35 -4.36
CA THR A 42 21.89 6.40 -3.59
C THR A 42 23.39 6.34 -3.82
N SER A 43 24.07 7.47 -3.70
CA SER A 43 25.54 7.56 -3.80
C SER A 43 26.03 8.88 -3.20
N ASP A 44 27.31 9.17 -3.30
CA ASP A 44 27.90 10.43 -2.79
C ASP A 44 27.25 11.69 -3.38
N ASN A 45 26.69 11.60 -4.58
CA ASN A 45 26.02 12.71 -5.27
C ASN A 45 24.51 12.48 -5.47
N ARG A 46 23.95 11.41 -4.93
CA ARG A 46 22.52 11.06 -5.04
C ARG A 46 21.88 10.84 -3.68
N THR A 47 20.80 11.55 -3.42
CA THR A 47 19.89 11.29 -2.29
C THR A 47 18.52 10.93 -2.87
N ALA A 48 18.02 9.75 -2.54
CA ALA A 48 16.75 9.27 -3.05
C ALA A 48 15.58 10.20 -2.69
N VAL A 49 14.74 10.49 -3.67
CA VAL A 49 13.50 11.27 -3.50
C VAL A 49 12.37 10.54 -4.22
N CYS A 50 11.30 10.22 -3.49
CA CYS A 50 10.10 9.65 -4.08
C CYS A 50 8.86 10.42 -3.66
N CYS A 51 8.05 10.83 -4.63
CA CYS A 51 6.74 11.41 -4.40
C CYS A 51 5.72 10.30 -4.26
N LEU A 52 5.10 10.19 -3.07
CA LEU A 52 4.16 9.14 -2.71
C LEU A 52 2.71 9.62 -2.78
N SER A 53 1.84 8.72 -3.23
CA SER A 53 0.39 8.81 -3.06
C SER A 53 -0.19 7.39 -2.96
N SER A 54 -1.46 7.27 -2.54
CA SER A 54 -2.14 5.98 -2.47
C SER A 54 -3.59 6.12 -2.89
N VAL A 55 -4.03 5.27 -3.81
CA VAL A 55 -5.44 5.18 -4.19
C VAL A 55 -6.23 4.45 -3.11
N ASN A 56 -7.46 4.88 -2.86
CA ASN A 56 -8.36 4.18 -1.96
C ASN A 56 -9.12 3.08 -2.72
N LEU A 57 -8.69 1.82 -2.53
CA LEU A 57 -9.30 0.65 -3.16
C LEU A 57 -10.71 0.35 -2.63
N GLU A 58 -11.06 0.82 -1.45
CA GLU A 58 -12.44 0.73 -0.97
C GLU A 58 -13.42 1.39 -1.96
N LYS A 59 -12.94 2.39 -2.70
CA LYS A 59 -13.67 3.12 -3.73
C LYS A 59 -13.38 2.62 -5.15
N TYR A 60 -12.77 1.44 -5.30
CA TYR A 60 -12.34 0.90 -6.59
C TYR A 60 -13.45 0.89 -7.63
N ASP A 61 -14.67 0.50 -7.27
CA ASP A 61 -15.79 0.43 -8.21
C ASP A 61 -16.23 1.81 -8.73
N GLU A 62 -15.93 2.89 -8.00
CA GLU A 62 -16.26 4.25 -8.40
C GLU A 62 -15.32 4.77 -9.49
N TRP A 63 -14.05 4.34 -9.47
CA TRP A 63 -13.03 4.86 -10.38
C TRP A 63 -12.42 3.83 -11.35
N LYS A 64 -12.66 2.52 -11.19
CA LYS A 64 -12.03 1.48 -12.02
C LYS A 64 -12.28 1.62 -13.52
N ASN A 65 -13.38 2.26 -13.92
CA ASN A 65 -13.74 2.49 -15.31
C ASN A 65 -13.33 3.90 -15.81
N ASP A 66 -12.81 4.75 -14.92
CA ASP A 66 -12.27 6.05 -15.30
C ASP A 66 -10.86 5.87 -15.84
N THR A 67 -10.72 6.07 -17.15
CA THR A 67 -9.44 5.91 -17.86
C THR A 67 -8.45 7.05 -17.58
N LEU A 68 -8.87 8.12 -16.90
CA LEU A 68 -8.05 9.27 -16.57
C LEU A 68 -7.59 9.27 -15.11
N PHE A 69 -8.26 8.54 -14.22
CA PHE A 69 -7.99 8.59 -12.78
C PHE A 69 -6.53 8.26 -12.43
N ILE A 70 -6.00 7.12 -12.85
CA ILE A 70 -4.60 6.76 -12.60
C ILE A 70 -3.63 7.64 -13.41
N PRO A 71 -3.85 7.92 -14.73
CA PRO A 71 -3.05 8.88 -15.47
C PRO A 71 -2.94 10.26 -14.80
N ASP A 72 -4.03 10.82 -14.30
CA ASP A 72 -4.00 12.13 -13.65
C ASP A 72 -3.20 12.10 -12.34
N LEU A 73 -3.26 11.02 -11.57
CA LEU A 73 -2.43 10.84 -10.38
C LEU A 73 -0.94 10.76 -10.72
N ILE A 74 -0.56 10.04 -11.76
CA ILE A 74 0.84 9.98 -12.21
C ILE A 74 1.32 11.36 -12.66
N ARG A 75 0.51 12.08 -13.42
CA ARG A 75 0.80 13.45 -13.86
C ARG A 75 0.90 14.41 -12.68
N PHE A 76 0.01 14.28 -11.71
CA PHE A 76 0.03 15.07 -10.48
C PHE A 76 1.32 14.83 -9.70
N LEU A 77 1.72 13.58 -9.50
CA LEU A 77 2.96 13.24 -8.79
C LEU A 77 4.20 13.73 -9.55
N ASP A 78 4.24 13.62 -10.89
CA ASP A 78 5.35 14.18 -11.70
C ASP A 78 5.41 15.72 -11.56
N ASN A 79 4.27 16.40 -11.43
CA ASN A 79 4.21 17.84 -11.19
C ASN A 79 4.70 18.21 -9.78
N VAL A 80 4.32 17.43 -8.74
CA VAL A 80 4.82 17.62 -7.37
C VAL A 80 6.34 17.45 -7.32
N LEU A 81 6.85 16.43 -7.99
CA LEU A 81 8.28 16.20 -8.11
C LEU A 81 8.99 17.35 -8.85
N GLN A 82 8.38 17.87 -9.93
CA GLN A 82 8.90 19.03 -10.65
C GLN A 82 8.95 20.27 -9.76
N TYR A 83 7.87 20.51 -8.98
CA TYR A 83 7.84 21.62 -8.04
C TYR A 83 8.98 21.52 -7.00
N PHE A 84 9.24 20.31 -6.49
CA PHE A 84 10.39 20.07 -5.59
C PHE A 84 11.72 20.40 -6.30
N ILE A 85 11.93 19.92 -7.51
CA ILE A 85 13.17 20.17 -8.29
C ILE A 85 13.41 21.68 -8.48
N ASP A 86 12.35 22.44 -8.76
CA ASP A 86 12.44 23.86 -9.06
C ASP A 86 12.62 24.73 -7.80
N ASN A 87 12.09 24.28 -6.65
CA ASN A 87 11.99 25.12 -5.45
C ASN A 87 12.80 24.61 -4.25
N ALA A 88 13.37 23.40 -4.30
CA ALA A 88 14.19 22.90 -3.19
C ALA A 88 15.44 23.78 -2.97
N PRO A 89 15.80 24.04 -1.71
CA PRO A 89 16.97 24.87 -1.40
C PRO A 89 18.28 24.25 -1.94
N GLU A 90 19.30 25.08 -2.09
CA GLU A 90 20.57 24.70 -2.71
C GLU A 90 21.30 23.60 -1.93
N GLU A 91 21.14 23.56 -0.63
CA GLU A 91 21.70 22.53 0.27
C GLU A 91 21.19 21.12 -0.05
N LEU A 92 20.02 21.00 -0.70
CA LEU A 92 19.46 19.73 -1.15
C LEU A 92 19.85 19.36 -2.59
N PHE A 93 20.99 19.85 -3.09
CA PHE A 93 21.42 19.63 -4.48
C PHE A 93 21.48 18.16 -4.87
N ARG A 94 21.87 17.24 -3.97
CA ARG A 94 21.91 15.79 -4.22
C ARG A 94 20.50 15.20 -4.42
N ALA A 95 19.54 15.66 -3.64
CA ALA A 95 18.15 15.26 -3.75
C ALA A 95 17.52 15.81 -5.05
N ARG A 96 17.81 17.09 -5.38
CA ARG A 96 17.37 17.68 -6.66
C ARG A 96 17.97 16.95 -7.84
N PHE A 97 19.26 16.60 -7.76
CA PHE A 97 19.95 15.84 -8.81
C PHE A 97 19.28 14.47 -9.03
N SER A 98 19.08 13.67 -7.97
CA SER A 98 18.39 12.38 -8.05
C SER A 98 16.98 12.54 -8.62
N ALA A 99 16.19 13.45 -8.04
CA ALA A 99 14.82 13.71 -8.46
C ALA A 99 14.72 14.05 -9.95
N ASN A 100 15.64 14.87 -10.47
CA ASN A 100 15.67 15.24 -11.88
C ASN A 100 16.08 14.07 -12.77
N ASN A 101 17.05 13.26 -12.35
CA ASN A 101 17.63 12.22 -13.20
C ASN A 101 16.76 10.97 -13.29
N GLU A 102 16.14 10.54 -12.22
CA GLU A 102 15.32 9.33 -12.20
C GLU A 102 13.80 9.58 -12.24
N ARG A 103 13.35 10.74 -11.78
CA ARG A 103 11.93 11.12 -11.71
C ARG A 103 11.03 10.04 -11.10
N SER A 104 11.51 9.39 -10.07
CA SER A 104 10.82 8.26 -9.43
C SER A 104 9.56 8.69 -8.68
N LEU A 105 8.48 7.93 -8.86
CA LEU A 105 7.19 8.09 -8.21
C LEU A 105 6.85 6.82 -7.45
N GLY A 106 5.97 6.95 -6.44
CA GLY A 106 5.51 5.84 -5.63
C GLY A 106 3.99 5.87 -5.44
N LEU A 107 3.23 5.55 -6.50
CA LEU A 107 1.79 5.37 -6.37
C LEU A 107 1.52 4.01 -5.72
N GLY A 108 0.87 4.03 -4.56
CA GLY A 108 0.45 2.86 -3.80
C GLY A 108 -1.06 2.73 -3.69
N ALA A 109 -1.49 1.94 -2.71
CA ALA A 109 -2.91 1.70 -2.46
C ALA A 109 -3.19 1.54 -0.96
N MET A 110 -4.40 1.88 -0.55
CA MET A 110 -4.98 1.57 0.77
C MET A 110 -6.40 1.03 0.58
N GLY A 111 -6.96 0.42 1.63
CA GLY A 111 -8.35 -0.03 1.59
C GLY A 111 -8.58 -1.35 0.89
N PHE A 112 -7.57 -2.20 0.70
CA PHE A 112 -7.74 -3.48 0.02
C PHE A 112 -8.69 -4.41 0.80
N HIS A 113 -8.46 -4.62 2.11
CA HIS A 113 -9.35 -5.45 2.92
C HIS A 113 -10.76 -4.85 3.05
N ALA A 114 -10.86 -3.51 3.17
CA ALA A 114 -12.14 -2.81 3.17
C ALA A 114 -12.93 -3.10 1.89
N TYR A 115 -12.27 -3.08 0.73
CA TYR A 115 -12.89 -3.43 -0.55
C TYR A 115 -13.38 -4.89 -0.56
N LEU A 116 -12.56 -5.84 -0.11
CA LEU A 116 -12.96 -7.25 -0.02
C LEU A 116 -14.19 -7.41 0.88
N GLN A 117 -14.19 -6.83 2.07
CA GLN A 117 -15.32 -6.89 3.00
C GLN A 117 -16.57 -6.23 2.43
N SER A 118 -16.44 -5.14 1.66
CA SER A 118 -17.57 -4.51 0.97
C SER A 118 -18.26 -5.45 -0.03
N LYS A 119 -17.53 -6.44 -0.53
CA LYS A 119 -18.02 -7.49 -1.45
C LYS A 119 -18.35 -8.80 -0.74
N GLY A 120 -18.19 -8.87 0.57
CA GLY A 120 -18.35 -10.13 1.31
C GLY A 120 -17.32 -11.19 0.92
N ILE A 121 -16.09 -10.79 0.61
CA ILE A 121 -15.02 -11.69 0.15
C ILE A 121 -14.01 -11.88 1.28
N PRO A 122 -13.75 -13.11 1.74
CA PRO A 122 -12.69 -13.39 2.69
C PRO A 122 -11.31 -13.03 2.11
N PHE A 123 -10.43 -12.48 2.97
CA PHE A 123 -9.05 -12.17 2.61
C PHE A 123 -8.28 -13.43 2.19
N GLU A 124 -8.52 -14.53 2.87
CA GLU A 124 -7.96 -15.86 2.64
C GLU A 124 -8.73 -16.60 1.54
N SER A 125 -8.80 -16.04 0.32
CA SER A 125 -9.55 -16.65 -0.76
C SER A 125 -8.92 -16.46 -2.14
N VAL A 126 -9.17 -17.41 -3.03
CA VAL A 126 -8.76 -17.35 -4.44
C VAL A 126 -9.38 -16.14 -5.15
N LEU A 127 -10.58 -15.73 -4.74
CA LEU A 127 -11.24 -14.57 -5.31
C LEU A 127 -10.51 -13.27 -4.90
N ALA A 128 -10.07 -13.15 -3.64
CA ALA A 128 -9.24 -12.05 -3.19
C ALA A 128 -7.91 -12.00 -3.97
N LYS A 129 -7.26 -13.15 -4.19
CA LYS A 129 -6.05 -13.27 -5.02
C LYS A 129 -6.28 -12.78 -6.45
N SER A 130 -7.37 -13.21 -7.08
CA SER A 130 -7.73 -12.78 -8.44
C SER A 130 -7.97 -11.28 -8.53
N LEU A 131 -8.67 -10.69 -7.56
CA LEU A 131 -8.90 -9.25 -7.48
C LEU A 131 -7.59 -8.48 -7.27
N ASN A 132 -6.73 -8.95 -6.38
CA ASN A 132 -5.40 -8.38 -6.14
C ASN A 132 -4.61 -8.26 -7.45
N LEU A 133 -4.46 -9.35 -8.18
CA LEU A 133 -3.76 -9.39 -9.47
C LEU A 133 -4.40 -8.44 -10.49
N LYS A 134 -5.72 -8.49 -10.65
CA LYS A 134 -6.46 -7.66 -11.62
C LYS A 134 -6.29 -6.16 -11.34
N ILE A 135 -6.45 -5.75 -10.08
CA ILE A 135 -6.35 -4.35 -9.67
C ILE A 135 -4.97 -3.80 -9.97
N PHE A 136 -3.92 -4.46 -9.47
CA PHE A 136 -2.54 -3.96 -9.62
C PHE A 136 -2.02 -4.05 -11.05
N LYS A 137 -2.44 -5.05 -11.83
CA LYS A 137 -2.19 -5.11 -13.27
C LYS A 137 -2.75 -3.88 -14.00
N THR A 138 -3.99 -3.50 -13.67
CA THR A 138 -4.64 -2.33 -14.29
C THR A 138 -3.95 -1.02 -13.90
N ILE A 139 -3.66 -0.83 -12.61
CA ILE A 139 -2.97 0.37 -12.12
C ILE A 139 -1.60 0.49 -12.81
N LYS A 140 -0.81 -0.60 -12.86
CA LYS A 140 0.50 -0.61 -13.50
C LYS A 140 0.42 -0.25 -14.98
N ALA A 141 -0.52 -0.85 -15.71
CA ALA A 141 -0.67 -0.60 -17.15
C ALA A 141 -0.99 0.87 -17.43
N GLN A 142 -1.94 1.46 -16.70
CA GLN A 142 -2.32 2.87 -16.86
C GLN A 142 -1.19 3.82 -16.43
N ALA A 143 -0.47 3.51 -15.36
CA ALA A 143 0.68 4.31 -14.90
C ALA A 143 1.82 4.32 -15.93
N VAL A 144 2.17 3.16 -16.50
CA VAL A 144 3.19 3.04 -17.54
C VAL A 144 2.80 3.82 -18.80
N GLU A 145 1.54 3.70 -19.23
CA GLU A 145 1.06 4.41 -20.41
C GLU A 145 1.14 5.94 -20.22
N GLU A 146 0.77 6.44 -19.04
CA GLU A 146 0.91 7.88 -18.78
C GLU A 146 2.36 8.33 -18.69
N SER A 147 3.25 7.55 -18.08
CA SER A 147 4.68 7.88 -18.06
C SER A 147 5.27 7.98 -19.47
N LYS A 148 4.84 7.12 -20.41
CA LYS A 148 5.20 7.21 -21.83
C LYS A 148 4.67 8.49 -22.49
N ARG A 149 3.41 8.84 -22.22
CA ARG A 149 2.83 10.11 -22.72
C ARG A 149 3.57 11.33 -22.17
N LEU A 150 3.95 11.28 -20.91
CA LEU A 150 4.75 12.34 -20.29
C LEU A 150 6.17 12.40 -20.91
N ALA A 151 6.79 11.26 -21.23
CA ALA A 151 8.07 11.23 -21.93
C ALA A 151 8.00 11.92 -23.31
N ILE A 152 6.97 11.65 -24.09
CA ILE A 152 6.74 12.33 -25.37
C ILE A 152 6.55 13.84 -25.19
N LYS A 153 5.81 14.27 -24.17
CA LYS A 153 5.46 15.68 -23.95
C LYS A 153 6.55 16.49 -23.26
N ARG A 154 7.30 15.88 -22.34
CA ARG A 154 8.21 16.56 -21.40
C ARG A 154 9.66 16.04 -21.47
N GLY A 155 9.93 15.02 -22.27
CA GLY A 155 11.20 14.31 -22.33
C GLY A 155 11.25 13.13 -21.35
N GLU A 156 12.12 12.18 -21.65
CA GLU A 156 12.49 11.08 -20.74
C GLU A 156 13.30 11.62 -19.56
N ALA A 157 13.31 10.91 -18.43
CA ALA A 157 14.30 11.18 -17.40
C ALA A 157 15.71 10.80 -17.91
N PRO A 158 16.79 11.50 -17.52
CA PRO A 158 18.15 11.14 -17.92
C PRO A 158 18.51 9.68 -17.67
N ASP A 159 18.14 9.12 -16.53
CA ASP A 159 18.39 7.70 -16.19
C ASP A 159 17.53 6.72 -17.02
N MET A 160 16.57 7.22 -17.79
CA MET A 160 15.65 6.42 -18.61
C MET A 160 15.81 6.68 -20.12
N GLU A 161 16.88 7.33 -20.52
CA GLU A 161 17.14 7.67 -21.93
C GLU A 161 17.02 6.45 -22.85
N GLY A 162 16.26 6.59 -23.91
CA GLY A 162 16.00 5.55 -24.91
C GLY A 162 14.97 4.50 -24.53
N THR A 163 14.29 4.64 -23.38
CA THR A 163 13.24 3.70 -22.94
C THR A 163 11.83 4.11 -23.33
N GLY A 164 11.61 5.36 -23.70
CA GLY A 164 10.29 5.94 -23.89
C GLY A 164 9.56 6.25 -22.56
N MET A 165 10.24 6.20 -21.42
CA MET A 165 9.66 6.44 -20.09
C MET A 165 10.14 7.77 -19.49
N ARG A 166 9.21 8.54 -18.93
CA ARG A 166 9.59 9.71 -18.15
C ARG A 166 10.07 9.38 -16.74
N ASN A 167 9.54 8.33 -16.12
CA ASN A 167 9.77 8.01 -14.72
C ASN A 167 10.44 6.65 -14.61
N ALA A 168 11.52 6.52 -13.85
CA ALA A 168 12.20 5.25 -13.60
C ALA A 168 11.34 4.29 -12.77
N HIS A 169 10.63 4.83 -11.77
CA HIS A 169 9.71 4.07 -10.93
C HIS A 169 8.35 4.76 -10.87
N LEU A 170 7.28 3.98 -10.70
CA LEU A 170 5.89 4.47 -10.70
C LEU A 170 5.09 4.03 -9.48
N LEU A 171 5.33 2.80 -8.96
CA LEU A 171 4.53 2.20 -7.90
C LEU A 171 5.41 1.77 -6.72
N ALA A 172 4.91 2.07 -5.51
CA ALA A 172 5.43 1.59 -4.22
C ALA A 172 4.26 1.48 -3.24
N ILE A 173 4.29 0.52 -2.32
CA ILE A 173 3.21 0.30 -1.35
C ILE A 173 3.61 0.83 0.02
N ALA A 174 3.12 2.02 0.36
CA ALA A 174 3.30 2.65 1.65
C ALA A 174 2.34 2.06 2.72
N PRO A 175 2.65 2.17 4.02
CA PRO A 175 1.83 1.55 5.09
C PRO A 175 0.48 2.24 5.33
N ASN A 176 0.32 3.51 5.00
CA ASN A 176 -0.91 4.32 5.08
C ASN A 176 -1.65 4.28 6.44
N ALA A 177 -0.94 4.13 7.55
CA ALA A 177 -1.55 3.96 8.86
C ALA A 177 -2.45 5.14 9.28
N SER A 178 -2.00 6.38 9.05
CA SER A 178 -2.76 7.60 9.35
C SER A 178 -3.68 8.00 8.21
N SER A 179 -3.21 7.88 6.96
CA SER A 179 -3.99 8.26 5.77
C SER A 179 -5.28 7.46 5.65
N SER A 180 -5.26 6.17 5.98
CA SER A 180 -6.46 5.32 5.96
C SER A 180 -7.55 5.79 6.92
N ILE A 181 -7.16 6.33 8.09
CA ILE A 181 -8.09 6.90 9.07
C ILE A 181 -8.73 8.18 8.51
N ILE A 182 -7.91 9.09 7.98
CA ILE A 182 -8.35 10.36 7.39
C ILE A 182 -9.26 10.13 6.17
N CYS A 183 -8.94 9.14 5.36
CA CYS A 183 -9.70 8.78 4.15
C CYS A 183 -10.93 7.90 4.42
N GLY A 184 -11.61 8.11 5.54
CA GLY A 184 -12.89 7.47 5.86
C GLY A 184 -12.75 6.15 6.64
N THR A 185 -11.70 6.00 7.44
CA THR A 185 -11.45 4.82 8.27
C THR A 185 -11.46 3.53 7.45
N THR A 186 -10.76 3.57 6.32
CA THR A 186 -10.57 2.39 5.46
C THR A 186 -9.45 1.49 6.03
N SER A 187 -9.28 0.28 5.49
CA SER A 187 -8.16 -0.57 5.93
C SER A 187 -6.81 0.02 5.50
N PRO A 188 -5.76 -0.09 6.35
CA PRO A 188 -4.46 0.48 6.03
C PRO A 188 -3.81 -0.28 4.89
N SER A 189 -3.22 0.44 3.93
CA SER A 189 -2.45 -0.14 2.83
C SER A 189 -3.20 -1.31 2.15
N VAL A 190 -2.49 -2.40 1.93
CA VAL A 190 -2.99 -3.67 1.39
C VAL A 190 -3.19 -4.72 2.49
N GLU A 191 -3.10 -4.29 3.74
CA GLU A 191 -3.18 -5.12 4.94
C GLU A 191 -4.62 -5.34 5.42
N PRO A 192 -4.84 -6.41 6.21
CA PRO A 192 -6.11 -6.60 6.90
C PRO A 192 -6.38 -5.55 7.99
N TYR A 193 -7.66 -5.34 8.31
CA TYR A 193 -8.03 -4.59 9.51
C TYR A 193 -7.48 -5.26 10.77
N ARG A 194 -6.91 -4.47 11.67
CA ARG A 194 -6.40 -4.96 12.96
C ARG A 194 -7.49 -5.38 13.92
N ALA A 195 -8.66 -4.73 13.85
CA ALA A 195 -9.81 -4.98 14.70
C ALA A 195 -11.09 -4.51 14.00
N ASN A 196 -12.22 -5.16 14.26
CA ASN A 196 -13.54 -4.71 13.78
C ASN A 196 -14.16 -3.62 14.70
N ALA A 197 -13.67 -3.47 15.91
CA ALA A 197 -13.99 -2.35 16.80
C ALA A 197 -12.79 -1.98 17.66
N TYR A 198 -12.56 -0.69 17.84
CA TYR A 198 -11.50 -0.16 18.71
C TYR A 198 -11.81 1.25 19.17
N VAL A 199 -11.14 1.68 20.23
CA VAL A 199 -11.25 3.05 20.74
C VAL A 199 -10.12 3.90 20.14
N GLN A 200 -10.49 4.86 19.31
CA GLN A 200 -9.58 5.87 18.78
C GLN A 200 -9.45 7.02 19.77
N LYS A 201 -8.26 7.22 20.30
CA LYS A 201 -7.95 8.37 21.15
C LYS A 201 -7.43 9.52 20.30
N THR A 202 -8.03 10.69 20.45
CA THR A 202 -7.61 11.94 19.80
C THR A 202 -7.48 13.04 20.86
N MET A 203 -6.96 14.20 20.47
CA MET A 203 -6.92 15.37 21.35
C MET A 203 -8.31 15.85 21.79
N SER A 204 -9.34 15.59 20.99
CA SER A 204 -10.74 15.95 21.27
C SER A 204 -11.52 14.90 22.04
N GLY A 205 -10.93 13.76 22.37
CA GLY A 205 -11.60 12.70 23.14
C GLY A 205 -11.34 11.30 22.60
N SER A 206 -12.10 10.35 23.14
CA SER A 206 -12.05 8.94 22.75
C SER A 206 -13.33 8.56 22.01
N PHE A 207 -13.17 7.95 20.84
CA PHE A 207 -14.28 7.59 19.96
C PHE A 207 -14.26 6.10 19.67
N LEU A 208 -15.41 5.44 19.75
CA LEU A 208 -15.56 4.07 19.30
C LEU A 208 -15.61 4.04 17.77
N VAL A 209 -14.64 3.38 17.16
CA VAL A 209 -14.62 3.11 15.73
C VAL A 209 -15.13 1.69 15.50
N LYS A 210 -16.11 1.56 14.61
CA LYS A 210 -16.74 0.31 14.22
C LYS A 210 -16.45 0.01 12.76
N ASN A 211 -16.21 -1.26 12.41
CA ASN A 211 -16.11 -1.68 11.03
C ASN A 211 -17.49 -1.55 10.36
N LYS A 212 -17.61 -0.61 9.43
CA LYS A 212 -18.87 -0.25 8.76
C LYS A 212 -19.50 -1.38 7.95
N TYR A 213 -18.72 -2.35 7.49
CA TYR A 213 -19.23 -3.51 6.74
C TYR A 213 -19.78 -4.57 7.67
N LEU A 214 -19.09 -4.82 8.79
CA LEU A 214 -19.63 -5.68 9.85
C LEU A 214 -20.88 -5.04 10.46
N GLU A 215 -20.89 -3.74 10.71
CA GLU A 215 -22.06 -3.02 11.21
C GLU A 215 -23.30 -3.24 10.34
N LYS A 216 -23.16 -3.06 9.00
CA LYS A 216 -24.24 -3.35 8.05
C LYS A 216 -24.72 -4.80 8.08
N LEU A 217 -23.81 -5.74 8.31
CA LEU A 217 -24.17 -7.15 8.42
C LEU A 217 -24.93 -7.41 9.73
N LEU A 218 -24.46 -6.86 10.85
CA LEU A 218 -25.12 -6.98 12.16
C LEU A 218 -26.51 -6.32 12.16
N GLU A 219 -26.70 -5.19 11.45
CA GLU A 219 -28.01 -4.58 11.22
C GLU A 219 -28.97 -5.53 10.51
N LYS A 220 -28.52 -6.13 9.39
CA LYS A 220 -29.34 -7.11 8.65
C LYS A 220 -29.73 -8.32 9.47
N LYS A 221 -28.90 -8.69 10.47
CA LYS A 221 -29.16 -9.80 11.38
C LYS A 221 -29.94 -9.39 12.62
N GLY A 222 -30.23 -8.10 12.80
CA GLY A 222 -30.98 -7.59 13.94
C GLY A 222 -30.21 -7.57 15.27
N ILE A 223 -28.88 -7.64 15.21
CA ILE A 223 -27.98 -7.69 16.39
C ILE A 223 -26.98 -6.52 16.44
N ASN A 224 -27.21 -5.45 15.69
CA ASN A 224 -26.40 -4.23 15.78
C ASN A 224 -26.80 -3.41 17.01
N ASN A 225 -26.30 -3.79 18.17
CA ASN A 225 -26.57 -3.16 19.46
C ASN A 225 -25.31 -3.02 20.30
N ASP A 226 -25.38 -2.25 21.41
CA ASP A 226 -24.22 -1.96 22.26
C ASP A 226 -23.64 -3.21 22.94
N GLU A 227 -24.47 -4.20 23.25
CA GLU A 227 -24.02 -5.46 23.84
C GLU A 227 -23.10 -6.22 22.88
N THR A 228 -23.51 -6.34 21.61
CA THR A 228 -22.71 -6.97 20.57
C THR A 228 -21.37 -6.25 20.37
N TRP A 229 -21.37 -4.91 20.29
CA TRP A 229 -20.13 -4.16 20.10
C TRP A 229 -19.23 -4.20 21.34
N THR A 230 -19.79 -4.19 22.54
CA THR A 230 -19.03 -4.39 23.78
C THR A 230 -18.37 -5.78 23.80
N SER A 231 -19.09 -6.80 23.35
CA SER A 231 -18.57 -8.16 23.23
C SER A 231 -17.41 -8.24 22.21
N ILE A 232 -17.55 -7.59 21.05
CA ILE A 232 -16.47 -7.51 20.05
C ILE A 232 -15.23 -6.80 20.62
N LEU A 233 -15.40 -5.68 21.34
CA LEU A 233 -14.31 -4.98 22.01
C LEU A 233 -13.61 -5.86 23.06
N ALA A 234 -14.38 -6.55 23.90
CA ALA A 234 -13.85 -7.47 24.91
C ALA A 234 -13.03 -8.61 24.31
N ASN A 235 -13.36 -9.01 23.07
CA ASN A 235 -12.63 -9.99 22.28
C ASN A 235 -11.59 -9.34 21.33
N ARG A 236 -10.98 -8.22 21.72
CA ARG A 236 -9.92 -7.52 20.97
C ARG A 236 -10.32 -7.12 19.55
N GLY A 237 -11.59 -6.83 19.34
CA GLY A 237 -12.13 -6.47 18.02
C GLY A 237 -12.48 -7.66 17.12
N SER A 238 -12.42 -8.90 17.64
CA SER A 238 -12.84 -10.11 16.93
C SER A 238 -14.36 -10.27 16.91
N GLY A 239 -14.90 -10.71 15.79
CA GLY A 239 -16.30 -11.12 15.64
C GLY A 239 -16.51 -12.64 15.61
N LEU A 240 -15.45 -13.45 15.73
CA LEU A 240 -15.51 -14.91 15.53
C LEU A 240 -16.38 -15.65 16.58
N HIS A 241 -16.54 -15.08 17.77
CA HIS A 241 -17.36 -15.63 18.84
C HIS A 241 -18.87 -15.46 18.61
N LEU A 242 -19.28 -14.59 17.69
CA LEU A 242 -20.69 -14.33 17.40
C LEU A 242 -21.33 -15.56 16.70
N LYS A 243 -22.33 -16.15 17.36
CA LYS A 243 -23.01 -17.37 16.84
C LYS A 243 -23.91 -17.08 15.68
N GLU A 244 -24.36 -15.86 15.53
CA GLU A 244 -25.26 -15.37 14.49
C GLU A 244 -24.55 -15.23 13.13
N LEU A 245 -23.21 -15.21 13.12
CA LEU A 245 -22.42 -15.17 11.91
C LEU A 245 -22.17 -16.60 11.40
N SER A 246 -22.40 -16.82 10.12
CA SER A 246 -21.96 -18.04 9.43
C SER A 246 -20.42 -18.10 9.35
N ASP A 247 -19.87 -19.29 9.11
CA ASP A 247 -18.42 -19.45 9.01
C ASP A 247 -17.83 -18.59 7.89
N TYR A 248 -18.51 -18.47 6.76
CA TYR A 248 -18.09 -17.61 5.65
C TYR A 248 -18.08 -16.11 6.03
N GLU A 249 -19.08 -15.64 6.78
CA GLU A 249 -19.12 -14.28 7.30
C GLU A 249 -17.98 -14.04 8.33
N LYS A 250 -17.72 -15.02 9.19
CA LYS A 250 -16.59 -14.98 10.11
C LYS A 250 -15.25 -14.87 9.36
N ASP A 251 -15.04 -15.67 8.34
CA ASP A 251 -13.84 -15.59 7.49
C ASP A 251 -13.70 -14.24 6.79
N THR A 252 -14.81 -13.64 6.37
CA THR A 252 -14.82 -12.30 5.76
C THR A 252 -14.36 -11.20 6.73
N PHE A 253 -14.70 -11.33 8.01
CA PHE A 253 -14.42 -10.32 9.04
C PHE A 253 -13.31 -10.72 10.01
N LYS A 254 -12.47 -11.69 9.66
CA LYS A 254 -11.23 -11.96 10.40
C LYS A 254 -10.39 -10.70 10.51
N THR A 255 -9.82 -10.50 11.69
CA THR A 255 -8.84 -9.44 11.94
C THR A 255 -7.44 -9.85 11.52
N ALA A 256 -6.51 -8.93 11.46
CA ALA A 256 -5.14 -9.18 10.99
C ALA A 256 -4.44 -10.35 11.72
N ILE A 257 -4.66 -10.48 13.03
CA ILE A 257 -4.06 -11.56 13.84
C ILE A 257 -4.77 -12.93 13.65
N GLU A 258 -5.98 -12.94 13.12
CA GLU A 258 -6.79 -14.13 12.88
C GLU A 258 -6.58 -14.70 11.47
N ILE A 259 -6.09 -13.89 10.55
CA ILE A 259 -5.74 -14.27 9.19
C ILE A 259 -4.42 -15.04 9.21
N ASN A 260 -4.35 -16.15 8.48
CA ASN A 260 -3.09 -16.82 8.23
C ASN A 260 -2.15 -15.89 7.46
N GLN A 261 -1.02 -15.53 8.09
CA GLN A 261 -0.08 -14.55 7.56
C GLN A 261 0.57 -14.96 6.23
N GLN A 262 0.56 -16.25 5.91
CA GLN A 262 0.98 -16.74 4.60
C GLN A 262 0.17 -16.06 3.47
N TRP A 263 -1.14 -15.83 3.65
CA TRP A 263 -1.95 -15.13 2.66
C TRP A 263 -1.55 -13.67 2.47
N VAL A 264 -1.12 -12.99 3.54
CA VAL A 264 -0.60 -11.62 3.44
C VAL A 264 0.66 -11.60 2.57
N ILE A 265 1.57 -12.54 2.80
CA ILE A 265 2.83 -12.69 2.05
C ILE A 265 2.53 -13.11 0.60
N GLU A 266 1.65 -14.08 0.37
CA GLU A 266 1.27 -14.53 -0.97
C GLU A 266 0.62 -13.42 -1.80
N HIS A 267 -0.31 -12.66 -1.23
CA HIS A 267 -0.90 -11.50 -1.91
C HIS A 267 0.16 -10.45 -2.26
N ALA A 268 1.15 -10.25 -1.41
CA ALA A 268 2.26 -9.35 -1.69
C ALA A 268 3.14 -9.85 -2.83
N ALA A 269 3.51 -11.14 -2.79
CA ALA A 269 4.30 -11.79 -3.83
C ALA A 269 3.58 -11.74 -5.19
N ASP A 270 2.27 -12.03 -5.21
CA ASP A 270 1.45 -11.99 -6.42
C ASP A 270 1.44 -10.60 -7.08
N ARG A 271 1.30 -9.52 -6.28
CA ARG A 271 1.27 -8.16 -6.83
C ARG A 271 2.65 -7.58 -7.11
N GLN A 272 3.74 -8.15 -6.56
CA GLN A 272 5.10 -7.61 -6.73
C GLN A 272 5.49 -7.46 -8.20
N GLN A 273 5.04 -8.33 -9.08
CA GLN A 273 5.28 -8.21 -10.52
C GLN A 273 4.75 -6.89 -11.14
N TYR A 274 3.82 -6.22 -10.45
CA TYR A 274 3.25 -4.93 -10.87
C TYR A 274 3.82 -3.75 -10.08
N ILE A 275 4.56 -3.99 -8.99
CA ILE A 275 5.18 -2.96 -8.16
C ILE A 275 6.66 -2.85 -8.52
N CYS A 276 7.10 -1.67 -8.92
CA CYS A 276 8.50 -1.46 -9.32
C CYS A 276 9.44 -1.11 -8.18
N GLN A 277 8.94 -0.86 -7.00
CA GLN A 277 9.71 -0.65 -5.77
C GLN A 277 9.29 -1.68 -4.71
N GLY A 278 9.46 -1.37 -3.42
CA GLY A 278 9.09 -2.22 -2.31
C GLY A 278 7.63 -2.13 -1.90
N GLN A 279 7.26 -3.01 -0.99
CA GLN A 279 5.97 -3.02 -0.32
C GLN A 279 6.20 -3.05 1.18
N SER A 280 5.70 -2.03 1.89
CA SER A 280 5.68 -2.04 3.35
C SER A 280 4.56 -2.95 3.84
N ILE A 281 4.91 -4.02 4.53
CA ILE A 281 3.96 -5.04 4.98
C ILE A 281 4.25 -5.42 6.42
N ASN A 282 3.22 -5.44 7.25
CA ASN A 282 3.26 -5.98 8.60
C ASN A 282 2.78 -7.44 8.60
N VAL A 283 3.49 -8.26 9.34
CA VAL A 283 3.09 -9.63 9.68
C VAL A 283 2.63 -9.64 11.13
N PHE A 284 1.44 -10.16 11.39
CA PHE A 284 0.81 -10.14 12.70
C PHE A 284 0.84 -11.53 13.31
N VAL A 285 1.57 -11.68 14.39
CA VAL A 285 1.70 -12.95 15.11
C VAL A 285 1.33 -12.80 16.57
N PRO A 286 0.73 -13.82 17.22
CA PRO A 286 0.49 -13.82 18.67
C PRO A 286 1.81 -13.66 19.43
N ALA A 287 1.75 -13.04 20.63
CA ALA A 287 2.94 -12.79 21.44
C ALA A 287 3.62 -14.07 21.97
N ASP A 288 2.89 -15.17 22.00
CA ASP A 288 3.31 -16.49 22.45
C ASP A 288 3.74 -17.43 21.31
N VAL A 289 3.76 -16.92 20.08
CA VAL A 289 4.21 -17.73 18.93
C VAL A 289 5.70 -18.08 19.05
N ASN A 290 6.03 -19.31 18.67
CA ASN A 290 7.43 -19.73 18.54
C ASN A 290 8.05 -19.04 17.33
N VAL A 291 8.98 -18.14 17.55
CA VAL A 291 9.64 -17.32 16.49
C VAL A 291 10.45 -18.20 15.49
N LYS A 292 10.61 -19.48 15.75
CA LYS A 292 11.31 -20.41 14.85
C LYS A 292 10.37 -21.11 13.86
N GLU A 293 9.07 -21.00 14.05
CA GLU A 293 8.03 -21.46 13.14
C GLU A 293 7.55 -20.34 12.23
#